data_83128fb5448bb7af7023363f8cc83d84
#
_entry.id   83128fb5448bb7af7023363f8cc83d84
#
_cell.length_a   1.000
_cell.length_b   1.000
_cell.length_c   1.000
_cell.angle_alpha   90.00
_cell.angle_beta   90.00
_cell.angle_gamma   90.00
#
_symmetry.space_group_name_H-M   'P 1'
#
loop_
_entity.id
_entity.type
_entity.pdbx_description
1 polymer ?
#
loop_
_entity_poly.entity_id
_entity_poly.type
_entity_poly.pdbx_seq_one_letter_code
_entity_poly.pdbx_strand_id
1 'polypeptide(L)'
;MEHLIEEVRAVLQRFQDGYLARDVTKLDEFMMLFAPDEDIELIGIGAAKRAANEWFVGPAAIRDIVEGDWTYWGNVELDVAGAKITVRGEAAWLSTTGVVVQTQAFDKALPQYLQQMKAILENQDFDPDTQLMEATHFGMRRLRERSKGPGQAWPFTLVAVLIKSGGAWRFHTIHWSMPVD
;
A
#
# COMPACT_ATOMS: atom_id res chain seq x y z
N MET A 1 -8.37 -2.61 -28.12
CA MET A 1 -7.75 -1.69 -27.12
C MET A 1 -8.63 -1.54 -25.89
N GLU A 2 -9.93 -1.31 -26.04
CA GLU A 2 -10.89 -1.23 -24.92
C GLU A 2 -10.90 -2.49 -24.04
N HIS A 3 -10.89 -3.68 -24.67
CA HIS A 3 -10.82 -4.96 -23.96
C HIS A 3 -9.57 -5.06 -23.03
N LEU A 4 -8.40 -4.60 -23.48
CA LEU A 4 -7.19 -4.61 -22.64
C LEU A 4 -7.29 -3.64 -21.45
N ILE A 5 -7.98 -2.53 -21.62
CA ILE A 5 -8.26 -1.58 -20.52
C ILE A 5 -9.16 -2.25 -19.49
N GLU A 6 -10.19 -2.98 -19.91
CA GLU A 6 -11.08 -3.70 -18.99
C GLU A 6 -10.38 -4.87 -18.29
N GLU A 7 -9.43 -5.56 -18.96
CA GLU A 7 -8.59 -6.55 -18.29
C GLU A 7 -7.77 -5.92 -17.14
N VAL A 8 -7.14 -4.76 -17.38
CA VAL A 8 -6.37 -4.03 -16.36
C VAL A 8 -7.29 -3.52 -15.23
N ARG A 9 -8.49 -2.99 -15.59
CA ARG A 9 -9.50 -2.57 -14.62
C ARG A 9 -9.94 -3.71 -13.70
N ALA A 10 -10.11 -4.91 -14.26
CA ALA A 10 -10.45 -6.09 -13.47
C ALA A 10 -9.35 -6.50 -12.49
N VAL A 11 -8.06 -6.26 -12.80
CA VAL A 11 -6.97 -6.46 -11.84
C VAL A 11 -7.06 -5.44 -10.70
N LEU A 12 -7.33 -4.17 -11.01
CA LEU A 12 -7.51 -3.13 -9.99
C LEU A 12 -8.73 -3.44 -9.09
N GLN A 13 -9.82 -3.94 -9.66
CA GLN A 13 -10.99 -4.37 -8.87
C GLN A 13 -10.64 -5.49 -7.90
N ARG A 14 -9.94 -6.54 -8.36
CA ARG A 14 -9.51 -7.65 -7.49
C ARG A 14 -8.56 -7.17 -6.38
N PHE A 15 -7.72 -6.19 -6.67
CA PHE A 15 -6.85 -5.58 -5.67
C PHE A 15 -7.69 -4.91 -4.56
N GLN A 16 -8.67 -4.10 -4.92
CA GLN A 16 -9.63 -3.51 -3.97
C GLN A 16 -10.37 -4.57 -3.16
N ASP A 17 -10.90 -5.60 -3.84
CA ASP A 17 -11.67 -6.68 -3.21
C ASP A 17 -10.84 -7.40 -2.14
N GLY A 18 -9.55 -7.62 -2.38
CA GLY A 18 -8.63 -8.17 -1.38
C GLY A 18 -8.47 -7.29 -0.15
N TYR A 19 -8.28 -5.97 -0.35
CA TYR A 19 -8.17 -5.00 0.73
C TYR A 19 -9.50 -4.76 1.50
N LEU A 20 -10.64 -5.06 0.90
CA LEU A 20 -11.93 -5.03 1.60
C LEU A 20 -12.20 -6.33 2.36
N ALA A 21 -11.89 -7.48 1.77
CA ALA A 21 -12.07 -8.78 2.39
C ALA A 21 -11.10 -9.02 3.55
N ARG A 22 -9.82 -8.62 3.39
CA ARG A 22 -8.74 -8.72 4.39
C ARG A 22 -8.60 -10.13 4.97
N ASP A 23 -8.82 -11.14 4.14
CA ASP A 23 -8.74 -12.55 4.51
C ASP A 23 -7.30 -13.07 4.32
N VAL A 24 -6.52 -13.07 5.40
CA VAL A 24 -5.11 -13.51 5.39
C VAL A 24 -4.93 -14.96 4.89
N THR A 25 -5.96 -15.78 4.93
CA THR A 25 -5.91 -17.15 4.37
C THR A 25 -5.85 -17.15 2.85
N LYS A 26 -6.22 -16.04 2.20
CA LYS A 26 -6.18 -15.82 0.75
C LYS A 26 -5.02 -14.93 0.29
N LEU A 27 -4.08 -14.65 1.17
CA LEU A 27 -2.96 -13.78 0.86
C LEU A 27 -2.11 -14.31 -0.32
N ASP A 28 -1.90 -15.62 -0.42
CA ASP A 28 -1.17 -16.22 -1.55
C ASP A 28 -1.91 -16.02 -2.89
N GLU A 29 -3.23 -16.14 -2.90
CA GLU A 29 -4.06 -15.85 -4.07
C GLU A 29 -3.99 -14.37 -4.45
N PHE A 30 -4.03 -13.48 -3.46
CA PHE A 30 -3.90 -12.04 -3.67
C PHE A 30 -2.53 -11.66 -4.25
N MET A 31 -1.45 -12.28 -3.76
CA MET A 31 -0.09 -12.05 -4.28
C MET A 31 0.06 -12.44 -5.76
N MET A 32 -0.80 -13.29 -6.31
CA MET A 32 -0.82 -13.58 -7.76
C MET A 32 -1.22 -12.36 -8.62
N LEU A 33 -1.73 -11.28 -8.02
CA LEU A 33 -1.96 -9.99 -8.70
C LEU A 33 -0.66 -9.26 -9.01
N PHE A 34 0.44 -9.61 -8.36
CA PHE A 34 1.77 -9.02 -8.58
C PHE A 34 2.59 -9.86 -9.55
N ALA A 35 3.47 -9.22 -10.29
CA ALA A 35 4.43 -9.91 -11.15
C ALA A 35 5.40 -10.76 -10.28
N PRO A 36 5.90 -11.89 -10.82
CA PRO A 36 6.79 -12.76 -10.05
C PRO A 36 8.25 -12.29 -10.03
N ASP A 37 8.51 -11.05 -10.46
CA ASP A 37 9.85 -10.50 -10.61
C ASP A 37 10.37 -9.98 -9.26
N GLU A 38 11.68 -10.10 -9.02
CA GLU A 38 12.31 -9.67 -7.76
C GLU A 38 12.41 -8.15 -7.61
N ASP A 39 12.17 -7.40 -8.67
CA ASP A 39 12.24 -5.93 -8.68
C ASP A 39 10.87 -5.25 -8.65
N ILE A 40 9.79 -5.98 -8.38
CA ILE A 40 8.48 -5.39 -8.14
C ILE A 40 8.51 -4.47 -6.92
N GLU A 41 7.73 -3.39 -6.95
CA GLU A 41 7.78 -2.36 -5.93
C GLU A 41 6.38 -1.96 -5.43
N LEU A 42 6.26 -1.81 -4.12
CA LEU A 42 5.16 -1.10 -3.48
C LEU A 42 5.74 0.07 -2.71
N ILE A 43 5.36 1.29 -3.12
CA ILE A 43 5.89 2.55 -2.60
C ILE A 43 4.78 3.21 -1.78
N GLY A 44 4.96 3.22 -0.48
CA GLY A 44 4.02 3.84 0.46
C GLY A 44 4.24 5.33 0.62
N ILE A 45 3.41 5.95 1.45
CA ILE A 45 3.34 7.39 1.66
C ILE A 45 4.63 7.96 2.27
N GLY A 46 5.28 7.21 3.14
CA GLY A 46 6.52 7.60 3.83
C GLY A 46 7.80 7.16 3.13
N ALA A 47 7.72 6.67 1.90
CA ALA A 47 8.87 6.17 1.16
C ALA A 47 9.83 7.30 0.77
N ALA A 48 11.07 7.21 1.23
CA ALA A 48 12.13 8.18 0.90
C ALA A 48 13.36 7.55 0.26
N LYS A 49 13.58 6.25 0.48
CA LYS A 49 14.75 5.53 -0.02
C LYS A 49 14.33 4.11 -0.43
N ARG A 50 14.80 3.67 -1.60
CA ARG A 50 14.50 2.33 -2.12
C ARG A 50 14.94 1.24 -1.15
N ALA A 51 14.08 0.24 -0.96
CA ALA A 51 14.26 -0.87 -0.02
C ALA A 51 14.39 -0.44 1.46
N ALA A 52 13.86 0.74 1.81
CA ALA A 52 13.82 1.25 3.17
C ALA A 52 12.48 1.95 3.46
N ASN A 53 12.12 2.05 4.73
CA ASN A 53 10.87 2.64 5.19
C ASN A 53 9.64 2.01 4.49
N GLU A 54 8.85 2.80 3.79
CA GLU A 54 7.67 2.32 3.06
C GLU A 54 7.95 2.04 1.57
N TRP A 55 9.18 1.77 1.17
CA TRP A 55 9.54 1.36 -0.18
C TRP A 55 9.91 -0.12 -0.20
N PHE A 56 8.90 -0.96 -0.38
CA PHE A 56 9.02 -2.41 -0.37
C PHE A 56 9.42 -2.90 -1.74
N VAL A 57 10.43 -3.78 -1.81
CA VAL A 57 10.97 -4.34 -3.04
C VAL A 57 10.94 -5.86 -2.97
N GLY A 58 10.40 -6.48 -4.00
CA GLY A 58 10.29 -7.91 -4.15
C GLY A 58 9.05 -8.53 -3.49
N PRO A 59 8.69 -9.76 -3.91
CA PRO A 59 7.44 -10.40 -3.51
C PRO A 59 7.31 -10.60 -1.99
N ALA A 60 8.40 -10.95 -1.31
CA ALA A 60 8.39 -11.21 0.13
C ALA A 60 8.07 -9.93 0.92
N ALA A 61 8.75 -8.82 0.64
CA ALA A 61 8.52 -7.55 1.32
C ALA A 61 7.11 -7.00 1.05
N ILE A 62 6.60 -7.16 -0.18
CA ILE A 62 5.24 -6.74 -0.53
C ILE A 62 4.21 -7.63 0.18
N ARG A 63 4.44 -8.93 0.27
CA ARG A 63 3.58 -9.85 1.03
C ARG A 63 3.46 -9.42 2.49
N ASP A 64 4.60 -9.17 3.14
CA ASP A 64 4.66 -8.79 4.57
C ASP A 64 3.89 -7.50 4.84
N ILE A 65 4.04 -6.47 3.98
CA ILE A 65 3.30 -5.21 4.17
C ILE A 65 1.80 -5.38 3.90
N VAL A 66 1.39 -6.16 2.89
CA VAL A 66 -0.03 -6.43 2.61
C VAL A 66 -0.68 -7.16 3.79
N GLU A 67 -0.03 -8.17 4.37
CA GLU A 67 -0.49 -8.87 5.57
C GLU A 67 -0.63 -7.90 6.76
N GLY A 68 0.34 -7.01 6.94
CA GLY A 68 0.30 -5.95 7.95
C GLY A 68 -0.84 -4.96 7.72
N ASP A 69 -1.04 -4.52 6.50
CA ASP A 69 -2.14 -3.62 6.13
C ASP A 69 -3.51 -4.26 6.39
N TRP A 70 -3.68 -5.52 6.00
CA TRP A 70 -4.93 -6.25 6.22
C TRP A 70 -5.22 -6.45 7.71
N THR A 71 -4.19 -6.56 8.53
CA THR A 71 -4.35 -6.73 9.98
C THR A 71 -4.61 -5.39 10.69
N TYR A 72 -3.89 -4.32 10.29
CA TYR A 72 -3.78 -3.12 11.14
C TYR A 72 -4.17 -1.80 10.46
N TRP A 73 -4.23 -1.73 9.13
CA TRP A 73 -4.48 -0.46 8.47
C TRP A 73 -5.99 -0.18 8.39
N GLY A 74 -6.59 -0.16 7.23
CA GLY A 74 -8.02 0.11 7.05
C GLY A 74 -8.55 -0.51 5.77
N ASN A 75 -9.83 -0.36 5.54
CA ASN A 75 -10.44 -0.73 4.27
C ASN A 75 -9.99 0.26 3.19
N VAL A 76 -9.60 -0.27 2.03
CA VAL A 76 -9.22 0.53 0.87
C VAL A 76 -10.36 0.49 -0.14
N GLU A 77 -10.92 1.67 -0.41
CA GLU A 77 -11.97 1.85 -1.42
C GLU A 77 -11.41 2.72 -2.55
N LEU A 78 -11.36 2.18 -3.78
CA LEU A 78 -10.81 2.83 -4.96
C LEU A 78 -11.93 3.30 -5.91
N ASP A 79 -11.73 4.39 -6.59
CA ASP A 79 -12.55 4.74 -7.77
C ASP A 79 -12.09 3.91 -8.98
N VAL A 80 -12.46 2.62 -8.99
CA VAL A 80 -12.09 1.68 -10.05
C VAL A 80 -12.71 2.08 -11.39
N ALA A 81 -13.95 2.55 -11.37
CA ALA A 81 -14.67 2.96 -12.59
C ALA A 81 -14.04 4.21 -13.24
N GLY A 82 -13.66 5.19 -12.41
CA GLY A 82 -13.01 6.42 -12.84
C GLY A 82 -11.51 6.30 -13.12
N ALA A 83 -10.88 5.14 -12.88
CA ALA A 83 -9.46 4.94 -13.08
C ALA A 83 -9.04 5.28 -14.53
N LYS A 84 -8.00 6.11 -14.67
CA LYS A 84 -7.38 6.43 -15.95
C LYS A 84 -6.36 5.34 -16.29
N ILE A 85 -6.65 4.57 -17.34
CA ILE A 85 -5.81 3.43 -17.74
C ILE A 85 -5.30 3.66 -19.14
N THR A 86 -4.00 3.43 -19.35
CA THR A 86 -3.35 3.44 -20.66
C THR A 86 -2.60 2.12 -20.85
N VAL A 87 -2.76 1.52 -22.04
CA VAL A 87 -2.11 0.26 -22.40
C VAL A 87 -1.21 0.48 -23.62
N ARG A 88 0.00 -0.04 -23.60
CA ARG A 88 0.98 -0.03 -24.68
C ARG A 88 1.71 -1.38 -24.73
N GLY A 89 1.38 -2.21 -25.73
CA GLY A 89 1.94 -3.55 -25.84
C GLY A 89 1.64 -4.39 -24.59
N GLU A 90 2.66 -4.84 -23.91
CA GLU A 90 2.58 -5.65 -22.69
C GLU A 90 2.77 -4.83 -21.40
N ALA A 91 2.73 -3.51 -21.49
CA ALA A 91 2.76 -2.62 -20.34
C ALA A 91 1.49 -1.77 -20.27
N ALA A 92 1.05 -1.51 -19.05
CA ALA A 92 -0.05 -0.61 -18.75
C ALA A 92 0.30 0.26 -17.55
N TRP A 93 -0.26 1.46 -17.50
CA TRP A 93 -0.21 2.30 -16.31
C TRP A 93 -1.58 2.87 -16.01
N LEU A 94 -1.84 3.06 -14.76
CA LEU A 94 -3.09 3.62 -14.29
C LEU A 94 -2.87 4.64 -13.18
N SER A 95 -3.86 5.53 -13.04
CA SER A 95 -3.99 6.39 -11.86
C SER A 95 -5.45 6.41 -11.44
N THR A 96 -5.67 6.41 -10.12
CA THR A 96 -7.00 6.50 -9.52
C THR A 96 -6.93 7.20 -8.17
N THR A 97 -8.09 7.56 -7.64
CA THR A 97 -8.25 8.04 -6.28
C THR A 97 -8.91 6.98 -5.42
N GLY A 98 -8.77 7.11 -4.12
CA GLY A 98 -9.44 6.24 -3.18
C GLY A 98 -9.49 6.84 -1.79
N VAL A 99 -10.05 6.08 -0.87
CA VAL A 99 -10.07 6.39 0.55
C VAL A 99 -9.63 5.17 1.35
N VAL A 100 -8.91 5.41 2.43
CA VAL A 100 -8.68 4.41 3.47
C VAL A 100 -9.64 4.69 4.61
N VAL A 101 -10.51 3.75 4.91
CA VAL A 101 -11.47 3.86 6.01
C VAL A 101 -10.93 3.13 7.23
N GLN A 102 -10.69 3.85 8.31
CA GLN A 102 -10.18 3.27 9.56
C GLN A 102 -11.15 2.25 10.15
N THR A 103 -10.63 1.09 10.52
CA THR A 103 -11.43 -0.01 11.10
C THR A 103 -11.15 -0.25 12.58
N GLN A 104 -9.98 0.19 13.07
CA GLN A 104 -9.57 -0.01 14.44
C GLN A 104 -9.66 1.26 15.29
N ALA A 105 -10.03 1.11 16.55
CA ALA A 105 -9.93 2.18 17.53
C ALA A 105 -8.45 2.46 17.86
N PHE A 106 -8.12 3.73 18.10
CA PHE A 106 -6.74 4.17 18.37
C PHE A 106 -6.11 3.49 19.59
N ASP A 107 -6.88 3.33 20.67
CA ASP A 107 -6.43 2.69 21.89
C ASP A 107 -5.97 1.25 21.69
N LYS A 108 -6.59 0.50 20.77
CA LYS A 108 -6.20 -0.87 20.42
C LYS A 108 -4.90 -0.91 19.59
N ALA A 109 -4.66 0.09 18.78
CA ALA A 109 -3.47 0.18 17.93
C ALA A 109 -2.25 0.80 18.66
N LEU A 110 -2.48 1.58 19.72
CA LEU A 110 -1.45 2.34 20.43
C LEU A 110 -0.28 1.47 20.94
N PRO A 111 -0.48 0.29 21.57
CA PRO A 111 0.64 -0.52 22.04
C PRO A 111 1.60 -0.94 20.90
N GLN A 112 1.06 -1.28 19.74
CA GLN A 112 1.84 -1.63 18.55
C GLN A 112 2.62 -0.42 18.03
N TYR A 113 2.00 0.77 17.99
CA TYR A 113 2.70 1.98 17.53
C TYR A 113 3.85 2.35 18.45
N LEU A 114 3.66 2.25 19.76
CA LEU A 114 4.72 2.47 20.72
C LEU A 114 5.88 1.48 20.53
N GLN A 115 5.58 0.22 20.25
CA GLN A 115 6.59 -0.79 19.92
C GLN A 115 7.36 -0.45 18.63
N GLN A 116 6.65 -0.02 17.57
CA GLN A 116 7.28 0.38 16.31
C GLN A 116 8.14 1.65 16.49
N MET A 117 7.67 2.65 17.24
CA MET A 117 8.48 3.84 17.57
C MET A 117 9.74 3.46 18.33
N LYS A 118 9.63 2.55 19.30
CA LYS A 118 10.78 2.04 20.02
C LYS A 118 11.78 1.35 19.11
N ALA A 119 11.32 0.50 18.18
CA ALA A 119 12.18 -0.16 17.21
C ALA A 119 12.91 0.84 16.29
N ILE A 120 12.27 1.94 15.89
CA ILE A 120 12.92 3.02 15.13
C ILE A 120 14.02 3.70 15.96
N LEU A 121 13.73 4.04 17.22
CA LEU A 121 14.68 4.69 18.13
C LEU A 121 15.87 3.79 18.52
N GLU A 122 15.71 2.47 18.45
CA GLU A 122 16.76 1.49 18.76
C GLU A 122 17.48 0.96 17.50
N ASN A 123 17.12 1.43 16.32
CA ASN A 123 17.72 0.98 15.06
C ASN A 123 19.15 1.48 14.92
N GLN A 124 20.12 0.56 15.01
CA GLN A 124 21.56 0.85 14.95
C GLN A 124 22.06 1.28 13.57
N ASP A 125 21.25 1.08 12.51
CA ASP A 125 21.57 1.50 11.14
C ASP A 125 21.29 3.00 10.93
N PHE A 126 20.62 3.65 11.89
CA PHE A 126 20.30 5.07 11.86
C PHE A 126 21.19 5.85 12.82
N ASP A 127 21.64 7.03 12.39
CA ASP A 127 22.21 7.99 13.32
C ASP A 127 21.13 8.59 14.26
N PRO A 128 21.51 9.20 15.40
CA PRO A 128 20.55 9.69 16.39
C PRO A 128 19.52 10.71 15.85
N ASP A 129 19.93 11.57 14.92
CA ASP A 129 19.05 12.57 14.33
C ASP A 129 18.02 11.89 13.42
N THR A 130 18.44 10.91 12.64
CA THR A 130 17.57 10.09 11.80
C THR A 130 16.60 9.27 12.65
N GLN A 131 17.05 8.64 13.73
CA GLN A 131 16.19 7.92 14.68
C GLN A 131 15.08 8.80 15.23
N LEU A 132 15.42 10.00 15.69
CA LEU A 132 14.47 10.95 16.27
C LEU A 132 13.49 11.45 15.20
N MET A 133 13.98 11.80 14.02
CA MET A 133 13.16 12.30 12.92
C MET A 133 12.16 11.24 12.46
N GLU A 134 12.60 10.02 12.23
CA GLU A 134 11.75 8.91 11.79
C GLU A 134 10.71 8.52 12.84
N ALA A 135 11.09 8.43 14.12
CA ALA A 135 10.15 8.16 15.21
C ALA A 135 9.09 9.25 15.35
N THR A 136 9.50 10.54 15.24
CA THR A 136 8.58 11.68 15.31
C THR A 136 7.62 11.67 14.12
N HIS A 137 8.12 11.48 12.90
CA HIS A 137 7.34 11.42 11.70
C HIS A 137 6.32 10.26 11.74
N PHE A 138 6.78 9.08 12.14
CA PHE A 138 5.91 7.92 12.33
C PHE A 138 4.80 8.21 13.35
N GLY A 139 5.15 8.76 14.53
CA GLY A 139 4.19 9.06 15.59
C GLY A 139 3.14 10.08 15.18
N MET A 140 3.55 11.19 14.55
CA MET A 140 2.63 12.22 14.06
C MET A 140 1.67 11.67 13.01
N ARG A 141 2.18 10.88 12.05
CA ARG A 141 1.36 10.26 11.03
C ARG A 141 0.30 9.34 11.64
N ARG A 142 0.68 8.47 12.58
CA ARG A 142 -0.25 7.54 13.25
C ARG A 142 -1.30 8.26 14.09
N LEU A 143 -0.92 9.31 14.80
CA LEU A 143 -1.87 10.16 15.53
C LEU A 143 -2.88 10.78 14.56
N ARG A 144 -2.42 11.37 13.47
CA ARG A 144 -3.26 12.01 12.46
C ARG A 144 -4.23 11.03 11.81
N GLU A 145 -3.73 9.86 11.37
CA GLU A 145 -4.51 8.83 10.71
C GLU A 145 -5.57 8.20 11.61
N ARG A 146 -5.34 8.14 12.93
CA ARG A 146 -6.13 7.31 13.84
C ARG A 146 -6.80 8.05 14.99
N SER A 147 -6.48 9.32 15.20
CA SER A 147 -7.03 10.09 16.33
C SER A 147 -8.55 10.23 16.30
N LYS A 148 -9.17 10.14 15.12
CA LYS A 148 -10.62 10.25 14.95
C LYS A 148 -11.36 8.89 15.04
N GLY A 149 -10.63 7.79 15.13
CA GLY A 149 -11.19 6.46 15.34
C GLY A 149 -11.84 5.82 14.11
N PRO A 150 -12.55 4.69 14.32
CA PRO A 150 -13.20 3.94 13.25
C PRO A 150 -14.19 4.78 12.45
N GLY A 151 -14.24 4.55 11.13
CA GLY A 151 -15.07 5.29 10.18
C GLY A 151 -14.42 6.56 9.62
N GLN A 152 -13.28 6.99 10.16
CA GLN A 152 -12.52 8.09 9.55
C GLN A 152 -11.99 7.68 8.19
N ALA A 153 -12.31 8.44 7.16
CA ALA A 153 -11.84 8.24 5.80
C ALA A 153 -10.67 9.18 5.47
N TRP A 154 -9.63 8.63 4.82
CA TRP A 154 -8.46 9.36 4.36
C TRP A 154 -8.38 9.30 2.83
N PRO A 155 -8.42 10.42 2.12
CA PRO A 155 -8.24 10.42 0.68
C PRO A 155 -6.79 10.10 0.32
N PHE A 156 -6.60 9.37 -0.78
CA PHE A 156 -5.29 9.12 -1.35
C PHE A 156 -5.37 9.00 -2.87
N THR A 157 -4.23 9.04 -3.53
CA THR A 157 -4.07 8.68 -4.93
C THR A 157 -3.22 7.42 -5.06
N LEU A 158 -3.55 6.60 -6.07
CA LEU A 158 -2.80 5.41 -6.44
C LEU A 158 -2.38 5.53 -7.89
N VAL A 159 -1.09 5.33 -8.13
CA VAL A 159 -0.51 5.16 -9.47
C VAL A 159 0.10 3.78 -9.55
N ALA A 160 -0.14 3.06 -10.62
CA ALA A 160 0.45 1.74 -10.80
C ALA A 160 0.93 1.51 -12.22
N VAL A 161 1.97 0.69 -12.33
CA VAL A 161 2.44 0.07 -13.58
C VAL A 161 2.12 -1.41 -13.52
N LEU A 162 1.50 -1.93 -14.57
CA LEU A 162 1.25 -3.34 -14.75
C LEU A 162 2.00 -3.85 -15.97
N ILE A 163 2.42 -5.10 -15.92
CA ILE A 163 3.01 -5.82 -17.04
C ILE A 163 2.20 -7.07 -17.35
N LYS A 164 2.24 -7.53 -18.60
CA LYS A 164 1.61 -8.78 -19.00
C LYS A 164 2.61 -9.92 -18.82
N SER A 165 2.39 -10.74 -17.80
CA SER A 165 3.25 -11.88 -17.44
C SER A 165 2.43 -13.17 -17.44
N GLY A 166 2.88 -14.19 -18.20
CA GLY A 166 2.13 -15.44 -18.32
C GLY A 166 0.73 -15.30 -18.91
N GLY A 167 0.52 -14.29 -19.77
CA GLY A 167 -0.78 -14.01 -20.38
C GLY A 167 -1.76 -13.20 -19.50
N ALA A 168 -1.42 -12.88 -18.27
CA ALA A 168 -2.22 -12.09 -17.32
C ALA A 168 -1.56 -10.75 -17.00
N TRP A 169 -2.37 -9.71 -16.79
CA TRP A 169 -1.90 -8.44 -16.27
C TRP A 169 -1.60 -8.56 -14.78
N ARG A 170 -0.43 -8.03 -14.35
CA ARG A 170 0.05 -8.07 -12.97
C ARG A 170 0.69 -6.75 -12.59
N PHE A 171 0.53 -6.33 -11.34
CA PHE A 171 1.22 -5.17 -10.81
C PHE A 171 2.74 -5.40 -10.78
N HIS A 172 3.47 -4.48 -11.34
CA HIS A 172 4.92 -4.38 -11.20
C HIS A 172 5.29 -3.31 -10.18
N THR A 173 4.67 -2.14 -10.27
CA THR A 173 4.91 -1.03 -9.35
C THR A 173 3.59 -0.43 -8.91
N ILE A 174 3.43 -0.18 -7.62
CA ILE A 174 2.31 0.57 -7.04
C ILE A 174 2.89 1.70 -6.20
N HIS A 175 2.34 2.89 -6.35
CA HIS A 175 2.69 4.05 -5.52
C HIS A 175 1.43 4.70 -4.95
N TRP A 176 1.44 4.89 -3.63
CA TRP A 176 0.40 5.57 -2.86
C TRP A 176 0.85 6.97 -2.48
N SER A 177 -0.05 7.93 -2.55
CA SER A 177 0.21 9.30 -2.12
C SER A 177 -0.99 9.85 -1.37
N MET A 178 -0.75 10.43 -0.21
CA MET A 178 -1.78 11.08 0.61
C MET A 178 -1.50 12.58 0.75
N PRO A 179 -2.53 13.43 0.88
CA PRO A 179 -2.35 14.84 1.24
C PRO A 179 -1.62 15.00 2.58
N VAL A 180 -0.79 16.02 2.69
CA VAL A 180 0.04 16.33 3.89
C VAL A 180 -0.56 17.50 4.68
N ASP A 181 -1.87 17.73 4.63
CA ASP A 181 -2.51 18.89 5.27
C ASP A 181 -2.68 18.74 6.80
#